data_8419a67ae05bd54f7e336980db6a5b83
#
_entry.id   8419a67ae05bd54f7e336980db6a5b83
#
_cell.length_a   1.000
_cell.length_b   1.000
_cell.length_c   1.000
_cell.angle_alpha   90.00
_cell.angle_beta   90.00
_cell.angle_gamma   90.00
#
_symmetry.space_group_name_H-M   'P 1'
#
loop_
_entity.id
_entity.type
_entity.pdbx_description
1 polymer ?
#
loop_
_entity_poly.entity_id
_entity_poly.type
_entity_poly.pdbx_seq_one_letter_code
_entity_poly.pdbx_strand_id
1 'polypeptide(L)'
;MSANSAEPARLEVVLVKAGRTKIRYPAELLGDDGNRISVRAPWAGSGVRDFGFVRFEPGDVFTEYYWRDRWYSVKEVRAADGSVKGWYCDITRPAVSSGAQLVVEDLDLDLWRSADGRDVRRLDEDEFAESGLTETDPEAASAAVAALDALEALAIRPDGFARLLA
;
A
#
# COMPACT_ATOMS: atom_id res chain seq x y z
N MET A 1 -21.85 7.99 34.06
CA MET A 1 -21.93 7.88 32.59
C MET A 1 -20.68 7.20 32.08
N SER A 2 -20.79 5.93 31.69
CA SER A 2 -19.72 5.26 31.01
C SER A 2 -19.52 5.88 29.65
N ALA A 3 -18.36 6.48 29.42
CA ALA A 3 -17.96 6.82 28.07
C ALA A 3 -17.98 5.51 27.27
N ASN A 4 -18.88 5.42 26.32
CA ASN A 4 -18.90 4.33 25.37
C ASN A 4 -17.68 4.54 24.49
N SER A 5 -16.54 3.99 24.92
CA SER A 5 -15.37 3.89 24.06
C SER A 5 -15.72 2.81 23.04
N ALA A 6 -16.34 3.24 21.92
CA ALA A 6 -16.55 2.37 20.81
C ALA A 6 -15.17 1.85 20.38
N GLU A 7 -14.97 0.54 20.37
CA GLU A 7 -13.78 -0.06 19.77
C GLU A 7 -13.67 0.46 18.34
N PRO A 8 -12.45 0.79 17.86
CA PRO A 8 -12.27 1.23 16.49
C PRO A 8 -12.77 0.13 15.54
N ALA A 9 -13.45 0.55 14.48
CA ALA A 9 -13.90 -0.38 13.45
C ALA A 9 -12.68 -1.09 12.86
N ARG A 10 -12.81 -2.40 12.69
CA ARG A 10 -11.75 -3.23 12.14
C ARG A 10 -12.21 -3.91 10.86
N LEU A 11 -11.24 -4.13 9.98
CA LEU A 11 -11.43 -4.92 8.78
C LEU A 11 -10.21 -5.81 8.58
N GLU A 12 -10.38 -6.80 7.73
CA GLU A 12 -9.28 -7.67 7.29
C GLU A 12 -8.81 -7.19 5.91
N VAL A 13 -7.52 -6.88 5.80
CA VAL A 13 -6.88 -6.62 4.51
C VAL A 13 -6.44 -7.95 3.93
N VAL A 14 -6.87 -8.23 2.70
CA VAL A 14 -6.55 -9.45 1.97
C VAL A 14 -5.81 -9.08 0.70
N LEU A 15 -4.53 -9.41 0.66
CA LEU A 15 -3.70 -9.26 -0.54
C LEU A 15 -3.77 -10.55 -1.35
N VAL A 16 -4.14 -10.41 -2.61
CA VAL A 16 -4.24 -11.51 -3.58
C VAL A 16 -3.16 -11.32 -4.64
N LYS A 17 -2.54 -12.41 -5.05
CA LYS A 17 -1.56 -12.42 -6.14
C LYS A 17 -1.76 -13.68 -6.97
N ALA A 18 -1.93 -13.51 -8.28
CA ALA A 18 -2.14 -14.63 -9.23
C ALA A 18 -3.29 -15.56 -8.79
N GLY A 19 -4.41 -14.98 -8.32
CA GLY A 19 -5.60 -15.72 -7.90
C GLY A 19 -5.50 -16.40 -6.54
N ARG A 20 -4.41 -16.18 -5.79
CA ARG A 20 -4.18 -16.78 -4.46
C ARG A 20 -4.00 -15.72 -3.41
N THR A 21 -4.47 -15.98 -2.20
CA THR A 21 -4.20 -15.11 -1.05
C THR A 21 -2.71 -15.15 -0.70
N LYS A 22 -2.06 -13.98 -0.77
CA LYS A 22 -0.65 -13.80 -0.41
C LYS A 22 -0.47 -13.55 1.08
N ILE A 23 -1.29 -12.65 1.64
CA ILE A 23 -1.27 -12.28 3.05
C ILE A 23 -2.64 -11.77 3.49
N ARG A 24 -2.97 -12.00 4.75
CA ARG A 24 -4.15 -11.44 5.43
C ARG A 24 -3.71 -10.84 6.74
N TYR A 25 -4.25 -9.69 7.08
CA TYR A 25 -3.99 -9.10 8.39
C TYR A 25 -5.14 -8.20 8.84
N PRO A 26 -5.35 -8.09 10.15
CA PRO A 26 -6.35 -7.17 10.69
C PRO A 26 -5.83 -5.74 10.63
N ALA A 27 -6.72 -4.80 10.38
CA ALA A 27 -6.40 -3.37 10.36
C ALA A 27 -7.51 -2.56 11.00
N GLU A 28 -7.15 -1.44 11.60
CA GLU A 28 -8.08 -0.45 12.12
C GLU A 28 -8.56 0.43 10.97
N LEU A 29 -9.87 0.57 10.80
CA LEU A 29 -10.44 1.47 9.81
C LEU A 29 -10.34 2.91 10.31
N LEU A 30 -9.61 3.76 9.61
CA LEU A 30 -9.48 5.17 9.93
C LEU A 30 -10.51 6.03 9.21
N GLY A 31 -10.89 5.67 7.99
CA GLY A 31 -11.88 6.39 7.22
C GLY A 31 -12.20 5.71 5.90
N ASP A 32 -13.39 6.01 5.39
CA ASP A 32 -13.86 5.55 4.08
C ASP A 32 -14.79 6.63 3.53
N ASP A 33 -14.37 7.28 2.45
CA ASP A 33 -15.15 8.36 1.83
C ASP A 33 -16.00 7.88 0.64
N GLY A 34 -16.09 6.56 0.45
CA GLY A 34 -16.76 5.94 -0.70
C GLY A 34 -15.82 5.62 -1.85
N ASN A 35 -14.66 6.25 -1.91
CA ASN A 35 -13.60 5.98 -2.88
C ASN A 35 -12.30 5.57 -2.18
N ARG A 36 -11.74 6.43 -1.32
CA ARG A 36 -10.52 6.14 -0.58
C ARG A 36 -10.83 5.51 0.77
N ILE A 37 -10.17 4.40 1.06
CA ILE A 37 -10.23 3.70 2.34
C ILE A 37 -8.87 3.84 3.00
N SER A 38 -8.87 4.34 4.24
CA SER A 38 -7.66 4.49 5.04
C SER A 38 -7.70 3.55 6.23
N VAL A 39 -6.62 2.80 6.42
CA VAL A 39 -6.49 1.84 7.52
C VAL A 39 -5.15 2.00 8.21
N ARG A 40 -5.03 1.47 9.41
CA ARG A 40 -3.78 1.43 10.15
C ARG A 40 -3.54 0.03 10.70
N ALA A 41 -2.32 -0.47 10.52
CA ALA A 41 -1.93 -1.78 11.01
C ALA A 41 -0.48 -1.78 11.48
N PRO A 42 -0.15 -2.57 12.51
CA PRO A 42 1.25 -2.82 12.85
C PRO A 42 1.90 -3.67 11.74
N TRP A 43 3.24 -3.68 11.69
CA TRP A 43 3.97 -4.58 10.80
C TRP A 43 3.46 -6.02 10.95
N ALA A 44 2.97 -6.58 9.84
CA ALA A 44 2.31 -7.88 9.83
C ALA A 44 3.27 -9.06 9.60
N GLY A 45 4.51 -8.77 9.21
CA GLY A 45 5.53 -9.78 9.00
C GLY A 45 6.07 -10.34 10.31
N SER A 46 6.70 -11.52 10.26
CA SER A 46 7.47 -12.09 11.37
C SER A 46 8.91 -11.61 11.27
N GLY A 47 9.41 -10.97 12.35
CA GLY A 47 10.78 -10.49 12.40
C GLY A 47 11.02 -9.27 11.53
N VAL A 48 12.22 -9.18 10.97
CA VAL A 48 12.69 -8.03 10.19
C VAL A 48 12.70 -8.38 8.71
N ARG A 49 12.17 -7.47 7.89
CA ARG A 49 12.37 -7.52 6.44
C ARG A 49 13.27 -6.38 6.02
N ASP A 50 14.48 -6.73 5.61
CA ASP A 50 15.52 -5.78 5.20
C ASP A 50 15.60 -5.72 3.68
N PHE A 51 15.27 -4.54 3.12
CA PHE A 51 15.36 -4.28 1.68
C PHE A 51 16.72 -3.69 1.26
N GLY A 52 17.61 -3.45 2.24
CA GLY A 52 18.86 -2.73 2.01
C GLY A 52 18.70 -1.21 2.14
N PHE A 53 17.67 -0.63 1.56
CA PHE A 53 17.39 0.82 1.64
C PHE A 53 16.43 1.18 2.77
N VAL A 54 15.67 0.21 3.28
CA VAL A 54 14.78 0.37 4.45
C VAL A 54 14.56 -0.99 5.10
N ARG A 55 14.25 -0.98 6.40
CA ARG A 55 13.88 -2.17 7.16
C ARG A 55 12.48 -2.00 7.71
N PHE A 56 11.64 -3.03 7.53
CA PHE A 56 10.37 -3.15 8.23
C PHE A 56 10.55 -4.14 9.36
N GLU A 57 10.10 -3.75 10.55
CA GLU A 57 10.38 -4.49 11.78
C GLU A 57 9.26 -4.36 12.80
N PRO A 58 9.20 -5.25 13.81
CA PRO A 58 8.24 -5.11 14.90
C PRO A 58 8.30 -3.72 15.55
N GLY A 59 7.14 -3.12 15.78
CA GLY A 59 7.00 -1.75 16.26
C GLY A 59 6.71 -0.73 15.15
N ASP A 60 6.97 -1.07 13.90
CA ASP A 60 6.57 -0.23 12.78
C ASP A 60 5.04 -0.21 12.65
N VAL A 61 4.50 0.95 12.30
CA VAL A 61 3.07 1.15 12.07
C VAL A 61 2.85 1.66 10.65
N PHE A 62 1.96 1.00 9.95
CA PHE A 62 1.61 1.32 8.57
C PHE A 62 0.26 2.01 8.55
N THR A 63 0.22 3.22 7.98
CA THR A 63 -1.03 3.86 7.59
C THR A 63 -1.20 3.67 6.10
N GLU A 64 -2.23 2.94 5.72
CA GLU A 64 -2.41 2.44 4.37
C GLU A 64 -3.63 3.08 3.72
N TYR A 65 -3.46 3.51 2.48
CA TYR A 65 -4.48 4.16 1.68
C TYR A 65 -4.76 3.35 0.43
N TYR A 66 -6.04 3.02 0.23
CA TYR A 66 -6.52 2.23 -0.90
C TYR A 66 -7.61 3.00 -1.63
N TRP A 67 -7.72 2.81 -2.94
CA TRP A 67 -8.74 3.47 -3.76
C TRP A 67 -9.54 2.45 -4.55
N ARG A 68 -10.83 2.69 -4.69
CA ARG A 68 -11.72 1.87 -5.51
C ARG A 68 -11.63 2.19 -6.99
N ASP A 69 -10.99 3.30 -7.37
CA ASP A 69 -10.87 3.79 -8.74
C ASP A 69 -9.43 4.00 -9.20
N ARG A 70 -8.44 3.56 -8.42
CA ARG A 70 -7.03 3.72 -8.76
C ARG A 70 -6.28 2.39 -8.65
N TRP A 71 -5.24 2.28 -9.44
CA TRP A 71 -4.44 1.06 -9.58
C TRP A 71 -3.21 1.05 -8.67
N TYR A 72 -3.35 1.59 -7.48
CA TYR A 72 -2.27 1.57 -6.49
C TYR A 72 -2.80 1.72 -5.06
N SER A 73 -1.94 1.36 -4.11
CA SER A 73 -2.07 1.72 -2.71
C SER A 73 -0.81 2.44 -2.24
N VAL A 74 -0.95 3.30 -1.23
CA VAL A 74 0.16 4.03 -0.63
C VAL A 74 0.20 3.71 0.86
N LYS A 75 1.36 3.32 1.38
CA LYS A 75 1.54 2.98 2.78
C LYS A 75 2.60 3.90 3.39
N GLU A 76 2.21 4.71 4.35
CA GLU A 76 3.13 5.47 5.18
C GLU A 76 3.67 4.55 6.28
N VAL A 77 4.99 4.46 6.39
CA VAL A 77 5.64 3.60 7.37
C VAL A 77 6.28 4.46 8.46
N ARG A 78 5.83 4.28 9.69
CA ARG A 78 6.40 4.94 10.87
C ARG A 78 7.10 3.93 11.76
N ALA A 79 8.29 4.31 12.25
CA ALA A 79 8.99 3.55 13.26
C ALA A 79 8.28 3.65 14.63
N ALA A 80 8.69 2.81 15.57
CA ALA A 80 8.14 2.77 16.93
C ALA A 80 8.27 4.12 17.67
N ASP A 81 9.28 4.93 17.34
CA ASP A 81 9.47 6.26 17.91
C ASP A 81 8.60 7.34 17.28
N GLY A 82 7.76 6.97 16.29
CA GLY A 82 6.87 7.88 15.56
C GLY A 82 7.50 8.57 14.35
N SER A 83 8.79 8.39 14.10
CA SER A 83 9.43 8.98 12.91
C SER A 83 9.00 8.26 11.64
N VAL A 84 8.81 9.00 10.56
CA VAL A 84 8.46 8.44 9.25
C VAL A 84 9.70 7.82 8.63
N LYS A 85 9.61 6.54 8.24
CA LYS A 85 10.65 5.87 7.45
C LYS A 85 10.52 6.23 5.96
N GLY A 86 9.31 6.31 5.48
CA GLY A 86 9.00 6.62 4.10
C GLY A 86 7.62 6.08 3.69
N TRP A 87 7.41 5.98 2.38
CA TRP A 87 6.18 5.48 1.79
C TRP A 87 6.49 4.31 0.87
N TYR A 88 5.77 3.22 1.08
CA TYR A 88 5.82 2.05 0.22
C TYR A 88 4.51 1.95 -0.55
N CYS A 89 4.61 1.93 -1.88
CA CYS A 89 3.45 1.91 -2.76
C CYS A 89 3.40 0.60 -3.52
N ASP A 90 2.24 -0.05 -3.50
CA ASP A 90 1.98 -1.25 -4.31
C ASP A 90 1.13 -0.87 -5.52
N ILE A 91 1.50 -1.35 -6.69
CA ILE A 91 0.64 -1.29 -7.86
C ILE A 91 -0.31 -2.47 -7.80
N THR A 92 -1.60 -2.17 -7.86
CA THR A 92 -2.68 -3.13 -7.64
C THR A 92 -3.83 -2.88 -8.61
N ARG A 93 -4.74 -3.84 -8.73
CA ARG A 93 -6.06 -3.52 -9.27
C ARG A 93 -6.82 -2.63 -8.28
N PRO A 94 -7.85 -1.89 -8.71
CA PRO A 94 -8.68 -1.12 -7.79
C PRO A 94 -9.17 -1.97 -6.62
N ALA A 95 -9.14 -1.39 -5.41
CA ALA A 95 -9.52 -2.09 -4.19
C ALA A 95 -11.01 -2.44 -4.19
N VAL A 96 -11.36 -3.60 -3.65
CA VAL A 96 -12.74 -4.07 -3.51
C VAL A 96 -13.04 -4.31 -2.03
N SER A 97 -14.04 -3.63 -1.50
CA SER A 97 -14.54 -3.89 -0.15
C SER A 97 -15.73 -4.85 -0.19
N SER A 98 -15.71 -5.85 0.68
CA SER A 98 -16.76 -6.86 0.79
C SER A 98 -16.95 -7.20 2.26
N GLY A 99 -18.03 -6.68 2.87
CA GLY A 99 -18.26 -6.84 4.29
C GLY A 99 -17.14 -6.21 5.11
N ALA A 100 -16.52 -7.02 5.98
CA ALA A 100 -15.40 -6.60 6.83
C ALA A 100 -14.02 -6.84 6.15
N GLN A 101 -14.00 -7.11 4.84
CA GLN A 101 -12.78 -7.37 4.09
C GLN A 101 -12.49 -6.27 3.08
N LEU A 102 -11.21 -5.95 2.93
CA LEU A 102 -10.67 -5.12 1.87
C LEU A 102 -9.75 -6.00 1.03
N VAL A 103 -10.15 -6.28 -0.21
CA VAL A 103 -9.43 -7.19 -1.09
C VAL A 103 -8.69 -6.39 -2.13
N VAL A 104 -7.40 -6.67 -2.28
CA VAL A 104 -6.51 -5.95 -3.20
C VAL A 104 -5.66 -6.97 -3.94
N GLU A 105 -5.64 -6.89 -5.28
CA GLU A 105 -4.82 -7.75 -6.11
C GLU A 105 -3.50 -7.07 -6.46
N ASP A 106 -2.40 -7.67 -6.01
CA ASP A 106 -1.03 -7.22 -6.26
C ASP A 106 -0.62 -7.51 -7.71
N LEU A 107 -0.09 -6.50 -8.39
CA LEU A 107 0.40 -6.61 -9.78
C LEU A 107 1.93 -6.50 -9.87
N ASP A 108 2.64 -6.82 -8.81
CA ASP A 108 4.11 -6.94 -8.70
C ASP A 108 4.89 -5.63 -8.61
N LEU A 109 4.57 -4.62 -9.41
CA LEU A 109 5.29 -3.34 -9.39
C LEU A 109 5.11 -2.63 -8.05
N ASP A 110 6.22 -2.10 -7.52
CA ASP A 110 6.23 -1.32 -6.29
C ASP A 110 7.06 -0.04 -6.46
N LEU A 111 6.84 0.91 -5.55
CA LEU A 111 7.60 2.15 -5.48
C LEU A 111 7.94 2.46 -4.03
N TRP A 112 9.16 2.87 -3.77
CA TRP A 112 9.59 3.39 -2.49
C TRP A 112 9.97 4.85 -2.58
N ARG A 113 9.56 5.64 -1.59
CA ARG A 113 10.04 7.02 -1.36
C ARG A 113 10.48 7.15 0.09
N SER A 114 11.73 7.54 0.32
CA SER A 114 12.24 7.82 1.67
C SER A 114 11.56 9.05 2.28
N ALA A 115 11.65 9.20 3.61
CA ALA A 115 11.02 10.30 4.34
C ALA A 115 11.44 11.68 3.79
N ASP A 116 12.71 11.84 3.45
CA ASP A 116 13.26 13.11 2.92
C ASP A 116 13.07 13.26 1.39
N GLY A 117 12.54 12.24 0.73
CA GLY A 117 12.31 12.23 -0.71
C GLY A 117 13.55 12.12 -1.58
N ARG A 118 14.74 11.92 -0.98
CA ARG A 118 16.01 11.79 -1.74
C ARG A 118 16.19 10.44 -2.38
N ASP A 119 15.54 9.40 -1.85
CA ASP A 119 15.60 8.04 -2.36
C ASP A 119 14.22 7.64 -2.87
N VAL A 120 14.10 7.55 -4.20
CA VAL A 120 12.88 7.10 -4.88
C VAL A 120 13.27 5.93 -5.76
N ARG A 121 12.62 4.77 -5.55
CA ARG A 121 12.96 3.53 -6.24
C ARG A 121 11.75 2.84 -6.82
N ARG A 122 11.84 2.46 -8.08
CA ARG A 122 10.95 1.47 -8.69
C ARG A 122 11.45 0.09 -8.31
N LEU A 123 10.54 -0.80 -7.91
CA LEU A 123 10.87 -2.13 -7.44
C LEU A 123 10.09 -3.18 -8.23
N ASP A 124 10.70 -4.37 -8.37
CA ASP A 124 10.07 -5.57 -8.91
C ASP A 124 9.60 -5.45 -10.36
N GLU A 125 10.25 -4.61 -11.15
CA GLU A 125 9.98 -4.51 -12.60
C GLU A 125 10.26 -5.83 -13.33
N ASP A 126 11.23 -6.60 -12.86
CA ASP A 126 11.56 -7.94 -13.37
C ASP A 126 10.45 -8.95 -13.06
N GLU A 127 9.89 -8.94 -11.83
CA GLU A 127 8.75 -9.79 -11.47
C GLU A 127 7.54 -9.47 -12.33
N PHE A 128 7.29 -8.19 -12.57
CA PHE A 128 6.20 -7.75 -13.44
C PHE A 128 6.38 -8.27 -14.88
N ALA A 129 7.58 -8.15 -15.42
CA ALA A 129 7.90 -8.67 -16.76
C ALA A 129 7.70 -10.19 -16.83
N GLU A 130 8.13 -10.92 -15.80
CA GLU A 130 8.03 -12.38 -15.73
C GLU A 130 6.59 -12.87 -15.50
N SER A 131 5.71 -12.02 -14.96
CA SER A 131 4.32 -12.39 -14.67
C SER A 131 3.52 -12.73 -15.92
N GLY A 132 3.92 -12.20 -17.07
CA GLY A 132 3.20 -12.40 -18.32
C GLY A 132 1.93 -11.58 -18.46
N LEU A 133 1.71 -10.61 -17.57
CA LEU A 133 0.48 -9.80 -17.58
C LEU A 133 0.31 -9.02 -18.89
N THR A 134 1.40 -8.56 -19.49
CA THR A 134 1.37 -7.85 -20.78
C THR A 134 0.72 -8.69 -21.88
N GLU A 135 0.91 -10.00 -21.84
CA GLU A 135 0.34 -10.94 -22.81
C GLU A 135 -1.07 -11.40 -22.41
N THR A 136 -1.30 -11.67 -21.11
CA THR A 136 -2.56 -12.23 -20.63
C THR A 136 -3.66 -11.19 -20.41
N ASP A 137 -3.28 -9.96 -20.03
CA ASP A 137 -4.20 -8.85 -19.80
C ASP A 137 -3.48 -7.52 -20.10
N PRO A 138 -3.36 -7.17 -21.41
CA PRO A 138 -2.62 -5.98 -21.81
C PRO A 138 -3.21 -4.66 -21.28
N GLU A 139 -4.52 -4.59 -21.07
CA GLU A 139 -5.16 -3.40 -20.50
C GLU A 139 -4.74 -3.22 -19.04
N ALA A 140 -4.75 -4.28 -18.24
CA ALA A 140 -4.28 -4.24 -16.86
C ALA A 140 -2.80 -3.91 -16.78
N ALA A 141 -1.97 -4.48 -17.65
CA ALA A 141 -0.54 -4.18 -17.70
C ALA A 141 -0.30 -2.70 -18.01
N SER A 142 -1.03 -2.13 -18.96
CA SER A 142 -0.94 -0.71 -19.31
C SER A 142 -1.37 0.18 -18.14
N ALA A 143 -2.47 -0.16 -17.47
CA ALA A 143 -2.95 0.57 -16.30
C ALA A 143 -1.93 0.52 -15.13
N ALA A 144 -1.30 -0.63 -14.93
CA ALA A 144 -0.27 -0.81 -13.90
C ALA A 144 0.95 0.08 -14.16
N VAL A 145 1.45 0.12 -15.38
CA VAL A 145 2.58 0.96 -15.76
C VAL A 145 2.23 2.44 -15.63
N ALA A 146 1.05 2.85 -16.08
CA ALA A 146 0.58 4.22 -15.94
C ALA A 146 0.46 4.63 -14.45
N ALA A 147 -0.01 3.74 -13.60
CA ALA A 147 -0.11 3.97 -12.16
C ALA A 147 1.27 4.16 -11.53
N LEU A 148 2.24 3.33 -11.89
CA LEU A 148 3.62 3.46 -11.40
C LEU A 148 4.22 4.79 -11.84
N ASP A 149 4.06 5.17 -13.10
CA ASP A 149 4.56 6.44 -13.62
C ASP A 149 3.93 7.64 -12.89
N ALA A 150 2.62 7.59 -12.62
CA ALA A 150 1.92 8.63 -11.89
C ALA A 150 2.42 8.77 -10.45
N LEU A 151 2.63 7.66 -9.76
CA LEU A 151 3.18 7.67 -8.39
C LEU A 151 4.60 8.18 -8.35
N GLU A 152 5.44 7.77 -9.28
CA GLU A 152 6.83 8.26 -9.36
C GLU A 152 6.88 9.77 -9.59
N ALA A 153 6.01 10.29 -10.46
CA ALA A 153 5.92 11.72 -10.72
C ALA A 153 5.57 12.52 -9.45
N LEU A 154 4.75 11.95 -8.56
CA LEU A 154 4.47 12.54 -7.25
C LEU A 154 5.65 12.38 -6.30
N ALA A 155 6.23 11.18 -6.25
CA ALA A 155 7.29 10.83 -5.30
C ALA A 155 8.53 11.70 -5.44
N ILE A 156 8.88 12.12 -6.65
CA ILE A 156 10.06 12.97 -6.91
C ILE A 156 9.82 14.45 -6.57
N ARG A 157 8.58 14.84 -6.27
CA ARG A 157 8.27 16.22 -5.88
C ARG A 157 8.65 16.45 -4.41
N PRO A 158 8.99 17.70 -4.02
CA PRO A 158 9.31 18.00 -2.62
C PRO A 158 8.18 17.64 -1.65
N ASP A 159 6.92 17.84 -2.03
CA ASP A 159 5.75 17.51 -1.23
C ASP A 159 5.31 16.03 -1.33
N GLY A 160 5.95 15.24 -2.20
CA GLY A 160 5.66 13.82 -2.34
C GLY A 160 4.18 13.50 -2.51
N PHE A 161 3.64 12.68 -1.61
CA PHE A 161 2.25 12.26 -1.64
C PHE A 161 1.30 13.16 -0.83
N ALA A 162 1.76 14.29 -0.30
CA ALA A 162 0.97 15.12 0.61
C ALA A 162 -0.38 15.53 0.02
N ARG A 163 -0.44 15.93 -1.24
CA ARG A 163 -1.69 16.31 -1.91
C ARG A 163 -2.61 15.13 -2.16
N LEU A 164 -2.03 13.98 -2.51
CA LEU A 164 -2.79 12.76 -2.75
C LEU A 164 -3.47 12.26 -1.49
N LEU A 165 -2.80 12.41 -0.35
CA LEU A 165 -3.25 11.90 0.95
C LEU A 165 -3.99 12.96 1.81
N ALA A 166 -4.09 14.17 1.32
CA ALA A 166 -4.78 15.26 2.02
C ALA A 166 -6.28 14.99 2.21
#